data_f3c5113a47da758428aea6fcdfc0d4e1
#
_entry.id   f3c5113a47da758428aea6fcdfc0d4e1
#
_cell.length_a   1.000
_cell.length_b   1.000
_cell.length_c   1.000
_cell.angle_alpha   90.00
_cell.angle_beta   90.00
_cell.angle_gamma   90.00
#
_symmetry.space_group_name_H-M   'P 1'
#
loop_
_entity.id
_entity.type
_entity.pdbx_description
1 polymer ?
#
loop_
_entity_poly.entity_id
_entity_poly.type
_entity_poly.pdbx_seq_one_letter_code
_entity_poly.pdbx_strand_id
1 'polypeptide(L)'
;MLDCIMLDIGGTFVKYSAIQDGVFAPPGLFPIAENGTAEEIIATMIDHLKKYPARKIAICMPGPADYRQGTMLMKHKFAAMYGICLRDVLRKEFPDTEIAFVHDGVAYMLGEALFGAAKGCSCAAGVMLGTGLGFVLFEDNKILSRSVLTPYMPLWNKPYQNGIAEEYVSGRGIVRRWMELGRENASVKDIASLAREGDKQAADLMHETGRMLGEMLQEHLASKPVEKVVVGGQIAKAWELMKDGYENACSIPACPARNVEDAALRGTYAYARHGESLLNICDKN
;
A
#
# COMPACT_ATOMS: atom_id res chain seq x y z
N MET A 1 8.06 -6.05 -27.63
CA MET A 1 6.94 -5.34 -26.94
C MET A 1 6.73 -6.05 -25.62
N LEU A 2 6.69 -5.30 -24.50
CA LEU A 2 6.47 -5.87 -23.18
C LEU A 2 5.06 -6.46 -23.04
N ASP A 3 4.89 -7.47 -22.17
CA ASP A 3 3.55 -7.98 -21.85
C ASP A 3 2.76 -6.98 -21.04
N CYS A 4 3.41 -6.35 -20.05
CA CYS A 4 2.82 -5.31 -19.21
C CYS A 4 3.88 -4.37 -18.65
N ILE A 5 3.58 -3.08 -18.55
CA ILE A 5 4.28 -2.11 -17.72
C ILE A 5 3.40 -1.77 -16.54
N MET A 6 3.96 -1.83 -15.32
CA MET A 6 3.26 -1.53 -14.06
C MET A 6 3.79 -0.24 -13.47
N LEU A 7 2.89 0.60 -12.99
CA LEU A 7 3.20 1.83 -12.24
C LEU A 7 2.56 1.75 -10.85
N ASP A 8 3.30 2.20 -9.83
CA ASP A 8 2.83 2.43 -8.47
C ASP A 8 2.99 3.91 -8.15
N ILE A 9 1.88 4.65 -8.11
CA ILE A 9 1.88 6.11 -7.98
C ILE A 9 2.08 6.50 -6.51
N GLY A 10 3.30 6.89 -6.16
CA GLY A 10 3.62 7.56 -4.89
C GLY A 10 3.57 9.08 -5.02
N GLY A 11 3.68 9.80 -3.89
CA GLY A 11 3.61 11.28 -3.90
C GLY A 11 4.82 11.99 -4.49
N THR A 12 6.02 11.43 -4.37
CA THR A 12 7.28 12.04 -4.83
C THR A 12 7.88 11.30 -6.02
N PHE A 13 7.67 10.00 -6.07
CA PHE A 13 8.16 9.11 -7.12
C PHE A 13 7.06 8.15 -7.55
N VAL A 14 7.07 7.80 -8.81
CA VAL A 14 6.36 6.63 -9.33
C VAL A 14 7.34 5.48 -9.39
N LYS A 15 7.01 4.38 -8.75
CA LYS A 15 7.75 3.13 -8.90
C LYS A 15 7.20 2.40 -10.12
N TYR A 16 8.06 1.77 -10.89
CA TYR A 16 7.64 1.01 -12.06
C TYR A 16 8.41 -0.30 -12.20
N SER A 17 7.82 -1.23 -12.88
CA SER A 17 8.46 -2.46 -13.36
C SER A 17 7.77 -2.91 -14.63
N ALA A 18 8.41 -3.80 -15.36
CA ALA A 18 7.84 -4.41 -16.56
C ALA A 18 7.90 -5.94 -16.45
N ILE A 19 7.04 -6.59 -17.22
CA ILE A 19 7.11 -8.04 -17.40
C ILE A 19 7.17 -8.37 -18.88
N GLN A 20 8.03 -9.29 -19.23
CA GLN A 20 8.15 -9.86 -20.56
C GLN A 20 8.40 -11.37 -20.47
N ASP A 21 7.63 -12.16 -21.22
CA ASP A 21 7.75 -13.62 -21.24
C ASP A 21 7.72 -14.27 -19.84
N GLY A 22 6.90 -13.70 -18.94
CA GLY A 22 6.75 -14.16 -17.55
C GLY A 22 7.86 -13.73 -16.58
N VAL A 23 8.86 -12.97 -17.04
CA VAL A 23 9.97 -12.48 -16.21
C VAL A 23 9.77 -11.02 -15.82
N PHE A 24 9.77 -10.75 -14.51
CA PHE A 24 9.72 -9.39 -13.99
C PHE A 24 11.09 -8.72 -14.10
N ALA A 25 11.10 -7.51 -14.65
CA ALA A 25 12.26 -6.63 -14.58
C ALA A 25 12.45 -6.09 -13.15
N PRO A 26 13.68 -5.73 -12.74
CA PRO A 26 13.91 -5.02 -11.50
C PRO A 26 13.08 -3.72 -11.45
N PRO A 27 12.57 -3.32 -10.27
CA PRO A 27 11.83 -2.08 -10.14
C PRO A 27 12.74 -0.86 -10.36
N GLY A 28 12.19 0.16 -11.02
CA GLY A 28 12.80 1.47 -11.18
C GLY A 28 11.94 2.57 -10.58
N LEU A 29 12.47 3.79 -10.55
CA LEU A 29 11.79 4.98 -10.05
C LEU A 29 11.91 6.12 -11.06
N PHE A 30 10.87 6.94 -11.17
CA PHE A 30 10.96 8.24 -11.79
C PHE A 30 10.22 9.28 -10.93
N PRO A 31 10.71 10.54 -10.90
CA PRO A 31 10.10 11.59 -10.09
C PRO A 31 8.76 11.99 -10.66
N ILE A 32 7.83 12.36 -9.76
CA ILE A 32 6.55 12.98 -10.10
C ILE A 32 6.26 14.10 -9.11
N ALA A 33 5.74 15.21 -9.60
CA ALA A 33 5.40 16.36 -8.76
C ALA A 33 3.94 16.28 -8.34
N GLU A 34 3.63 15.73 -7.14
CA GLU A 34 2.24 15.62 -6.68
C GLU A 34 1.51 16.96 -6.57
N ASN A 35 2.27 18.06 -6.41
CA ASN A 35 1.75 19.44 -6.35
C ASN A 35 1.92 20.20 -7.68
N GLY A 36 2.35 19.51 -8.75
CA GLY A 36 2.44 20.08 -10.10
C GLY A 36 1.07 20.29 -10.76
N THR A 37 1.08 20.89 -11.94
CA THR A 37 -0.14 20.99 -12.76
C THR A 37 -0.54 19.61 -13.29
N ALA A 38 -1.80 19.46 -13.69
CA ALA A 38 -2.28 18.22 -14.29
C ALA A 38 -1.50 17.86 -15.56
N GLU A 39 -1.19 18.87 -16.38
CA GLU A 39 -0.44 18.73 -17.63
C GLU A 39 0.98 18.19 -17.35
N GLU A 40 1.68 18.73 -16.35
CA GLU A 40 3.03 18.29 -15.97
C GLU A 40 3.03 16.85 -15.47
N ILE A 41 2.05 16.48 -14.60
CA ILE A 41 1.90 15.12 -14.06
C ILE A 41 1.64 14.14 -15.19
N ILE A 42 0.67 14.45 -16.07
CA ILE A 42 0.28 13.62 -17.20
C ILE A 42 1.44 13.46 -18.18
N ALA A 43 2.10 14.56 -18.56
CA ALA A 43 3.24 14.54 -19.47
C ALA A 43 4.37 13.65 -18.94
N THR A 44 4.71 13.79 -17.66
CA THR A 44 5.73 12.96 -17.00
C THR A 44 5.41 11.47 -17.11
N MET A 45 4.16 11.08 -16.87
CA MET A 45 3.73 9.68 -16.98
C MET A 45 3.79 9.19 -18.43
N ILE A 46 3.29 9.98 -19.39
CA ILE A 46 3.26 9.62 -20.81
C ILE A 46 4.70 9.48 -21.36
N ASP A 47 5.58 10.44 -21.06
CA ASP A 47 6.97 10.42 -21.51
C ASP A 47 7.73 9.21 -20.96
N HIS A 48 7.41 8.79 -19.72
CA HIS A 48 7.97 7.56 -19.16
C HIS A 48 7.43 6.32 -19.88
N LEU A 49 6.11 6.21 -20.06
CA LEU A 49 5.46 5.08 -20.71
C LEU A 49 5.88 4.89 -22.17
N LYS A 50 6.12 5.98 -22.92
CA LYS A 50 6.63 5.93 -24.31
C LYS A 50 7.97 5.20 -24.45
N LYS A 51 8.78 5.14 -23.38
CA LYS A 51 10.06 4.39 -23.37
C LYS A 51 9.88 2.89 -23.30
N TYR A 52 8.69 2.44 -22.90
CA TYR A 52 8.39 1.03 -22.62
C TYR A 52 7.12 0.55 -23.35
N PRO A 53 7.17 0.40 -24.69
CA PRO A 53 6.01 -0.09 -25.46
C PRO A 53 5.52 -1.45 -24.93
N ALA A 54 4.27 -1.49 -24.47
CA ALA A 54 3.68 -2.65 -23.82
C ALA A 54 2.28 -2.94 -24.36
N ARG A 55 1.85 -4.20 -24.30
CA ARG A 55 0.48 -4.60 -24.63
C ARG A 55 -0.52 -4.11 -23.58
N LYS A 56 -0.04 -3.92 -22.34
CA LYS A 56 -0.86 -3.53 -21.21
C LYS A 56 -0.14 -2.53 -20.32
N ILE A 57 -0.85 -1.47 -19.90
CA ILE A 57 -0.43 -0.53 -18.87
C ILE A 57 -1.29 -0.79 -17.64
N ALA A 58 -0.66 -1.07 -16.51
CA ALA A 58 -1.34 -1.31 -15.25
C ALA A 58 -0.86 -0.32 -14.19
N ILE A 59 -1.79 0.34 -13.53
CA ILE A 59 -1.48 1.44 -12.60
C ILE A 59 -2.15 1.17 -11.26
N CYS A 60 -1.36 1.03 -10.20
CA CYS A 60 -1.90 1.15 -8.86
C CYS A 60 -1.74 2.59 -8.37
N MET A 61 -2.77 3.08 -7.71
CA MET A 61 -2.83 4.45 -7.23
C MET A 61 -3.58 4.54 -5.91
N PRO A 62 -3.22 5.51 -5.05
CA PRO A 62 -3.92 5.73 -3.80
C PRO A 62 -5.36 6.20 -4.05
N GLY A 63 -6.19 6.09 -3.01
CA GLY A 63 -7.58 6.56 -3.03
C GLY A 63 -7.80 7.89 -2.33
N PRO A 64 -9.00 8.47 -2.52
CA PRO A 64 -10.12 7.96 -3.32
C PRO A 64 -9.94 8.10 -4.84
N ALA A 65 -10.45 7.11 -5.58
CA ALA A 65 -10.46 7.09 -7.05
C ALA A 65 -11.59 6.18 -7.57
N ASP A 66 -12.03 6.42 -8.79
CA ASP A 66 -12.79 5.44 -9.56
C ASP A 66 -11.79 4.53 -10.30
N TYR A 67 -11.53 3.35 -9.76
CA TYR A 67 -10.54 2.41 -10.31
C TYR A 67 -11.00 1.74 -11.61
N ARG A 68 -12.32 1.71 -11.91
CA ARG A 68 -12.80 1.21 -13.19
C ARG A 68 -12.48 2.15 -14.33
N GLN A 69 -12.57 3.46 -14.08
CA GLN A 69 -12.27 4.50 -15.07
C GLN A 69 -10.84 5.08 -14.93
N GLY A 70 -10.19 4.88 -13.79
CA GLY A 70 -8.92 5.53 -13.47
C GLY A 70 -9.08 7.03 -13.22
N THR A 71 -10.23 7.43 -12.64
CA THR A 71 -10.50 8.85 -12.33
C THR A 71 -10.03 9.16 -10.92
N MET A 72 -9.11 10.10 -10.79
CA MET A 72 -8.58 10.52 -9.49
C MET A 72 -9.58 11.43 -8.77
N LEU A 73 -9.93 11.07 -7.52
CA LEU A 73 -10.89 11.81 -6.70
C LEU A 73 -10.27 12.34 -5.40
N MET A 74 -8.93 12.39 -5.35
CA MET A 74 -8.17 12.92 -4.24
C MET A 74 -8.11 14.44 -4.28
N LYS A 75 -8.23 15.08 -3.10
CA LYS A 75 -8.03 16.52 -2.92
C LYS A 75 -6.84 16.88 -2.06
N HIS A 76 -6.28 15.89 -1.34
CA HIS A 76 -5.16 16.06 -0.42
C HIS A 76 -3.82 15.68 -1.04
N LYS A 77 -3.84 14.96 -2.15
CA LYS A 77 -2.67 14.61 -3.00
C LYS A 77 -3.11 14.71 -4.45
N PHE A 78 -2.20 15.09 -5.33
CA PHE A 78 -2.51 15.23 -6.75
C PHE A 78 -3.79 16.05 -7.00
N ALA A 79 -3.97 17.14 -6.24
CA ALA A 79 -5.20 17.93 -6.28
C ALA A 79 -5.53 18.45 -7.70
N ALA A 80 -4.51 18.76 -8.50
CA ALA A 80 -4.67 19.16 -9.89
C ALA A 80 -5.27 18.05 -10.79
N MET A 81 -5.14 16.79 -10.40
CA MET A 81 -5.67 15.64 -11.12
C MET A 81 -7.14 15.31 -10.76
N TYR A 82 -7.75 16.05 -9.83
CA TYR A 82 -9.11 15.79 -9.38
C TYR A 82 -10.11 15.78 -10.54
N GLY A 83 -10.86 14.71 -10.69
CA GLY A 83 -11.85 14.52 -11.74
C GLY A 83 -11.30 14.14 -13.12
N ILE A 84 -9.99 14.06 -13.28
CA ILE A 84 -9.38 13.65 -14.55
C ILE A 84 -9.45 12.14 -14.70
N CYS A 85 -10.03 11.67 -15.80
CA CYS A 85 -10.05 10.27 -16.21
C CYS A 85 -8.72 9.92 -16.90
N LEU A 86 -7.80 9.27 -16.17
CA LEU A 86 -6.51 8.84 -16.73
C LEU A 86 -6.67 7.85 -17.87
N ARG A 87 -7.71 7.01 -17.86
CA ARG A 87 -8.00 6.09 -18.97
C ARG A 87 -8.16 6.82 -20.30
N ASP A 88 -8.95 7.89 -20.30
CA ASP A 88 -9.22 8.66 -21.53
C ASP A 88 -7.99 9.40 -22.02
N VAL A 89 -7.20 9.93 -21.08
CA VAL A 89 -5.92 10.57 -21.38
C VAL A 89 -4.93 9.59 -22.00
N LEU A 90 -4.73 8.45 -21.35
CA LEU A 90 -3.76 7.45 -21.81
C LEU A 90 -4.20 6.77 -23.11
N ARG A 91 -5.49 6.56 -23.34
CA ARG A 91 -5.99 5.98 -24.60
C ARG A 91 -5.73 6.83 -25.83
N LYS A 92 -5.62 8.16 -25.68
CA LYS A 92 -5.27 9.05 -26.79
C LYS A 92 -3.82 8.82 -27.25
N GLU A 93 -2.92 8.53 -26.32
CA GLU A 93 -1.50 8.30 -26.58
C GLU A 93 -1.17 6.82 -26.90
N PHE A 94 -1.94 5.90 -26.33
CA PHE A 94 -1.76 4.46 -26.42
C PHE A 94 -3.07 3.75 -26.81
N PRO A 95 -3.58 3.98 -28.04
CA PRO A 95 -4.92 3.54 -28.46
C PRO A 95 -5.09 2.01 -28.45
N ASP A 96 -4.01 1.27 -28.75
CA ASP A 96 -4.02 -0.19 -28.88
C ASP A 96 -3.58 -0.90 -27.58
N THR A 97 -3.39 -0.16 -26.48
CA THR A 97 -2.91 -0.70 -25.22
C THR A 97 -4.06 -0.87 -24.23
N GLU A 98 -4.15 -2.04 -23.61
CA GLU A 98 -5.07 -2.24 -22.50
C GLU A 98 -4.62 -1.48 -21.26
N ILE A 99 -5.55 -0.81 -20.56
CA ILE A 99 -5.23 -0.02 -19.38
C ILE A 99 -6.05 -0.51 -18.19
N ALA A 100 -5.38 -0.81 -17.08
CA ALA A 100 -6.00 -1.25 -15.84
C ALA A 100 -5.58 -0.36 -14.66
N PHE A 101 -6.52 -0.14 -13.74
CA PHE A 101 -6.27 0.62 -12.50
C PHE A 101 -6.69 -0.21 -11.30
N VAL A 102 -5.93 -0.11 -10.22
CA VAL A 102 -6.19 -0.83 -8.97
C VAL A 102 -5.81 0.05 -7.77
N HIS A 103 -6.49 -0.15 -6.65
CA HIS A 103 -6.12 0.48 -5.37
C HIS A 103 -4.76 -0.03 -4.88
N ASP A 104 -3.88 0.86 -4.41
CA ASP A 104 -2.53 0.54 -3.95
C ASP A 104 -2.48 -0.57 -2.88
N GLY A 105 -3.37 -0.49 -1.88
CA GLY A 105 -3.48 -1.52 -0.85
C GLY A 105 -3.95 -2.87 -1.40
N VAL A 106 -4.89 -2.88 -2.35
CA VAL A 106 -5.33 -4.11 -3.04
C VAL A 106 -4.16 -4.72 -3.81
N ALA A 107 -3.44 -3.90 -4.58
CA ALA A 107 -2.26 -4.32 -5.31
C ALA A 107 -1.19 -4.89 -4.37
N TYR A 108 -0.89 -4.20 -3.27
CA TYR A 108 0.06 -4.67 -2.27
C TYR A 108 -0.30 -6.08 -1.75
N MET A 109 -1.54 -6.26 -1.29
CA MET A 109 -1.95 -7.54 -0.72
C MET A 109 -2.00 -8.67 -1.76
N LEU A 110 -2.41 -8.39 -3.00
CA LEU A 110 -2.32 -9.36 -4.10
C LEU A 110 -0.88 -9.77 -4.38
N GLY A 111 0.05 -8.83 -4.32
CA GLY A 111 1.48 -9.11 -4.47
C GLY A 111 2.01 -10.05 -3.41
N GLU A 112 1.67 -9.81 -2.15
CA GLU A 112 2.09 -10.64 -1.02
C GLU A 112 1.38 -12.01 -0.99
N ALA A 113 0.11 -12.07 -1.37
CA ALA A 113 -0.65 -13.32 -1.40
C ALA A 113 -0.20 -14.25 -2.55
N LEU A 114 0.13 -13.70 -3.71
CA LEU A 114 0.46 -14.51 -4.88
C LEU A 114 1.97 -14.75 -5.04
N PHE A 115 2.82 -13.82 -4.58
CA PHE A 115 4.26 -13.85 -4.84
C PHE A 115 5.13 -13.66 -3.58
N GLY A 116 4.54 -13.32 -2.44
CA GLY A 116 5.26 -12.87 -1.25
C GLY A 116 5.04 -13.70 0.01
N ALA A 117 4.95 -13.03 1.14
CA ALA A 117 4.95 -13.63 2.48
C ALA A 117 3.64 -14.34 2.85
N ALA A 118 2.52 -13.99 2.21
CA ALA A 118 1.22 -14.63 2.41
C ALA A 118 0.92 -15.73 1.38
N LYS A 119 1.89 -16.08 0.53
CA LYS A 119 1.69 -17.13 -0.47
C LYS A 119 1.37 -18.47 0.20
N GLY A 120 0.25 -19.06 -0.21
CA GLY A 120 -0.24 -20.33 0.31
C GLY A 120 -1.18 -20.21 1.51
N CYS A 121 -1.40 -19.02 2.06
CA CYS A 121 -2.44 -18.80 3.08
C CYS A 121 -3.83 -18.79 2.42
N SER A 122 -4.80 -19.40 3.08
CA SER A 122 -6.21 -19.31 2.71
C SER A 122 -6.81 -17.97 3.17
N CYS A 123 -6.34 -17.47 4.32
CA CYS A 123 -6.74 -16.18 4.86
C CYS A 123 -5.51 -15.43 5.42
N ALA A 124 -5.28 -14.22 4.95
CA ALA A 124 -4.17 -13.39 5.40
C ALA A 124 -4.56 -11.90 5.41
N ALA A 125 -3.97 -11.13 6.32
CA ALA A 125 -4.16 -9.69 6.37
C ALA A 125 -2.88 -8.95 5.95
N GLY A 126 -3.03 -7.90 5.16
CA GLY A 126 -1.97 -6.95 4.85
C GLY A 126 -2.16 -5.66 5.63
N VAL A 127 -1.09 -5.20 6.26
CA VAL A 127 -1.04 -3.92 6.95
C VAL A 127 0.05 -3.07 6.34
N MET A 128 -0.28 -1.87 5.87
CA MET A 128 0.69 -0.94 5.32
C MET A 128 0.94 0.20 6.31
N LEU A 129 2.14 0.22 6.89
CA LEU A 129 2.60 1.25 7.83
C LEU A 129 3.46 2.28 7.09
N GLY A 130 2.90 3.46 6.88
CA GLY A 130 3.54 4.58 6.21
C GLY A 130 3.11 5.91 6.80
N THR A 131 2.90 6.94 5.98
CA THR A 131 2.30 8.21 6.41
C THR A 131 0.92 7.99 7.04
N GLY A 132 0.16 7.02 6.52
CA GLY A 132 -1.11 6.53 7.05
C GLY A 132 -1.05 5.05 7.41
N LEU A 133 -2.22 4.50 7.76
CA LEU A 133 -2.46 3.10 8.10
C LEU A 133 -3.36 2.45 7.05
N GLY A 134 -2.81 1.57 6.22
CA GLY A 134 -3.58 0.75 5.29
C GLY A 134 -3.88 -0.64 5.87
N PHE A 135 -5.02 -1.20 5.49
CA PHE A 135 -5.41 -2.56 5.85
C PHE A 135 -6.15 -3.23 4.71
N VAL A 136 -5.83 -4.49 4.44
CA VAL A 136 -6.48 -5.31 3.40
C VAL A 136 -6.59 -6.75 3.86
N LEU A 137 -7.74 -7.37 3.65
CA LEU A 137 -7.96 -8.78 3.94
C LEU A 137 -8.03 -9.59 2.64
N PHE A 138 -7.27 -10.67 2.60
CA PHE A 138 -7.28 -11.70 1.57
C PHE A 138 -7.90 -12.97 2.16
N GLU A 139 -8.89 -13.53 1.50
CA GLU A 139 -9.63 -14.71 1.94
C GLU A 139 -10.10 -15.49 0.70
N ASP A 140 -9.89 -16.79 0.67
CA ASP A 140 -10.30 -17.69 -0.41
C ASP A 140 -9.79 -17.24 -1.80
N ASN A 141 -8.52 -16.91 -1.88
CA ASN A 141 -7.84 -16.43 -3.09
C ASN A 141 -8.36 -15.09 -3.65
N LYS A 142 -9.06 -14.30 -2.84
CA LYS A 142 -9.62 -13.00 -3.22
C LYS A 142 -9.37 -11.94 -2.16
N ILE A 143 -9.28 -10.71 -2.62
CA ILE A 143 -9.27 -9.54 -1.72
C ILE A 143 -10.71 -9.19 -1.34
N LEU A 144 -10.99 -9.03 -0.05
CA LEU A 144 -12.26 -8.47 0.40
C LEU A 144 -12.31 -6.98 0.03
N SER A 145 -13.25 -6.63 -0.82
CA SER A 145 -13.37 -5.29 -1.40
C SER A 145 -14.77 -4.74 -1.31
N ARG A 146 -14.89 -3.41 -1.39
CA ARG A 146 -16.15 -2.70 -1.60
C ARG A 146 -16.48 -2.65 -3.09
N SER A 147 -17.72 -2.33 -3.41
CA SER A 147 -18.21 -2.12 -4.79
C SER A 147 -17.41 -1.06 -5.57
N VAL A 148 -16.80 -0.11 -4.86
CA VAL A 148 -15.89 0.90 -5.42
C VAL A 148 -14.44 0.42 -5.57
N LEU A 149 -14.19 -0.89 -5.41
CA LEU A 149 -12.90 -1.58 -5.56
C LEU A 149 -11.81 -1.13 -4.56
N THR A 150 -12.22 -0.60 -3.41
CA THR A 150 -11.33 -0.31 -2.27
C THR A 150 -11.38 -1.44 -1.24
N PRO A 151 -10.37 -1.59 -0.36
CA PRO A 151 -10.41 -2.59 0.69
C PRO A 151 -11.65 -2.50 1.57
N TYR A 152 -12.22 -3.67 1.90
CA TYR A 152 -13.28 -3.81 2.89
C TYR A 152 -12.66 -3.86 4.30
N MET A 153 -13.42 -3.50 5.33
CA MET A 153 -12.95 -3.47 6.74
C MET A 153 -11.74 -2.54 6.96
N PRO A 154 -11.82 -1.24 6.70
CA PRO A 154 -10.69 -0.34 6.93
C PRO A 154 -10.32 -0.31 8.43
N LEU A 155 -9.01 -0.33 8.74
CA LEU A 155 -8.49 -0.25 10.11
C LEU A 155 -8.19 1.19 10.53
N TRP A 156 -7.80 2.07 9.58
CA TRP A 156 -7.27 3.40 9.86
C TRP A 156 -8.18 4.28 10.72
N ASN A 157 -9.50 4.18 10.55
CA ASN A 157 -10.51 4.99 11.24
C ASN A 157 -11.21 4.26 12.41
N LYS A 158 -10.71 3.11 12.82
CA LYS A 158 -11.24 2.40 13.99
C LYS A 158 -10.94 3.21 15.25
N PRO A 159 -11.93 3.35 16.15
CA PRO A 159 -11.69 3.95 17.46
C PRO A 159 -10.58 3.20 18.21
N TYR A 160 -9.64 3.93 18.74
CA TYR A 160 -8.59 3.39 19.61
C TYR A 160 -8.17 4.45 20.62
N GLN A 161 -8.24 4.10 21.92
CA GLN A 161 -8.02 5.03 23.02
C GLN A 161 -8.85 6.34 22.84
N ASN A 162 -8.21 7.49 22.77
CA ASN A 162 -8.88 8.80 22.64
C ASN A 162 -8.95 9.31 21.18
N GLY A 163 -8.67 8.46 20.20
CA GLY A 163 -8.63 8.84 18.78
C GLY A 163 -8.96 7.67 17.87
N ILE A 164 -8.25 7.59 16.76
CA ILE A 164 -8.39 6.51 15.75
C ILE A 164 -7.05 5.77 15.57
N ALA A 165 -7.13 4.54 15.12
CA ALA A 165 -5.98 3.64 14.95
C ALA A 165 -4.79 4.28 14.20
N GLU A 166 -5.06 5.01 13.13
CA GLU A 166 -4.02 5.67 12.33
C GLU A 166 -3.20 6.68 13.15
N GLU A 167 -3.81 7.37 14.10
CA GLU A 167 -3.14 8.39 14.92
C GLU A 167 -2.11 7.80 15.89
N TYR A 168 -2.09 6.48 16.07
CA TYR A 168 -1.18 5.80 17.00
C TYR A 168 -0.06 5.04 16.30
N VAL A 169 -0.35 4.34 15.19
CA VAL A 169 0.62 3.43 14.58
C VAL A 169 1.14 3.87 13.20
N SER A 170 0.61 4.96 12.65
CA SER A 170 1.16 5.57 11.43
C SER A 170 2.43 6.37 11.72
N GLY A 171 3.16 6.74 10.66
CA GLY A 171 4.35 7.59 10.78
C GLY A 171 4.06 8.90 11.52
N ARG A 172 2.92 9.54 11.23
CA ARG A 172 2.49 10.76 11.94
C ARG A 172 2.22 10.49 13.43
N GLY A 173 1.59 9.37 13.74
CA GLY A 173 1.31 8.97 15.10
C GLY A 173 2.58 8.68 15.91
N ILE A 174 3.55 7.98 15.33
CA ILE A 174 4.83 7.68 15.96
C ILE A 174 5.61 8.97 16.22
N VAL A 175 5.72 9.85 15.22
CA VAL A 175 6.43 11.14 15.36
C VAL A 175 5.77 12.02 16.41
N ARG A 176 4.43 12.13 16.44
CA ARG A 176 3.70 12.87 17.45
C ARG A 176 4.03 12.36 18.86
N ARG A 177 3.93 11.03 19.10
CA ARG A 177 4.24 10.43 20.41
C ARG A 177 5.70 10.61 20.81
N TRP A 178 6.63 10.60 19.84
CA TRP A 178 8.03 10.92 20.07
C TRP A 178 8.22 12.36 20.60
N MET A 179 7.52 13.32 20.02
CA MET A 179 7.56 14.72 20.47
C MET A 179 6.89 14.90 21.85
N GLU A 180 5.85 14.15 22.16
CA GLU A 180 5.19 14.12 23.47
C GLU A 180 6.14 13.64 24.60
N LEU A 181 7.19 12.91 24.28
CA LEU A 181 8.28 12.54 25.20
C LEU A 181 9.29 13.69 25.45
N GLY A 182 9.03 14.89 24.90
CA GLY A 182 9.93 16.05 25.01
C GLY A 182 11.13 15.98 24.07
N ARG A 183 11.08 15.14 23.03
CA ARG A 183 12.15 14.99 22.04
C ARG A 183 11.93 15.93 20.85
N GLU A 184 13.02 16.28 20.17
CA GLU A 184 12.94 17.05 18.93
C GLU A 184 12.27 16.25 17.79
N ASN A 185 11.69 16.97 16.83
CA ASN A 185 11.05 16.34 15.67
C ASN A 185 12.07 15.49 14.89
N ALA A 186 11.73 14.23 14.68
CA ALA A 186 12.57 13.28 13.95
C ALA A 186 11.70 12.39 13.06
N SER A 187 12.26 11.89 11.95
CA SER A 187 11.56 10.91 11.14
C SER A 187 11.48 9.55 11.86
N VAL A 188 10.50 8.71 11.48
CA VAL A 188 10.42 7.34 12.04
C VAL A 188 11.71 6.56 11.76
N LYS A 189 12.39 6.82 10.65
CA LYS A 189 13.68 6.22 10.31
C LYS A 189 14.75 6.60 11.33
N ASP A 190 14.82 7.89 11.71
CA ASP A 190 15.80 8.37 12.70
C ASP A 190 15.49 7.82 14.09
N ILE A 191 14.21 7.79 14.48
CA ILE A 191 13.77 7.18 15.75
C ILE A 191 14.17 5.69 15.80
N ALA A 192 13.95 4.95 14.70
CA ALA A 192 14.37 3.55 14.62
C ALA A 192 15.89 3.38 14.67
N SER A 193 16.67 4.32 14.10
CA SER A 193 18.14 4.31 14.23
C SER A 193 18.57 4.54 15.66
N LEU A 194 18.01 5.53 16.35
CA LEU A 194 18.28 5.77 17.77
C LEU A 194 17.97 4.54 18.63
N ALA A 195 16.84 3.87 18.37
CA ALA A 195 16.50 2.63 19.09
C ALA A 195 17.54 1.53 18.88
N ARG A 196 18.07 1.37 17.67
CA ARG A 196 19.15 0.41 17.36
C ARG A 196 20.48 0.78 18.02
N GLU A 197 20.72 2.06 18.23
CA GLU A 197 21.90 2.60 18.91
C GLU A 197 21.78 2.55 20.44
N GLY A 198 20.64 2.09 20.98
CA GLY A 198 20.42 1.88 22.40
C GLY A 198 19.68 3.02 23.12
N ASP A 199 19.09 3.98 22.40
CA ASP A 199 18.19 4.96 23.01
C ASP A 199 16.94 4.24 23.54
N LYS A 200 16.79 4.21 24.86
CA LYS A 200 15.72 3.49 25.53
C LYS A 200 14.32 4.05 25.19
N GLN A 201 14.16 5.37 25.12
CA GLN A 201 12.87 5.98 24.81
C GLN A 201 12.43 5.64 23.37
N ALA A 202 13.36 5.63 22.42
CA ALA A 202 13.09 5.23 21.04
C ALA A 202 12.73 3.74 20.97
N ALA A 203 13.44 2.89 21.68
CA ALA A 203 13.15 1.43 21.72
C ALA A 203 11.77 1.17 22.36
N ASP A 204 11.48 1.81 23.50
CA ASP A 204 10.19 1.68 24.18
C ASP A 204 9.03 2.19 23.30
N LEU A 205 9.22 3.29 22.56
CA LEU A 205 8.22 3.84 21.65
C LEU A 205 7.92 2.88 20.48
N MET A 206 8.94 2.28 19.89
CA MET A 206 8.77 1.32 18.80
C MET A 206 8.12 0.02 19.29
N HIS A 207 8.56 -0.51 20.43
CA HIS A 207 7.93 -1.67 21.06
C HIS A 207 6.43 -1.40 21.37
N GLU A 208 6.12 -0.25 21.96
CA GLU A 208 4.75 0.16 22.25
C GLU A 208 3.90 0.33 20.98
N THR A 209 4.50 0.80 19.88
CA THR A 209 3.82 0.87 18.57
C THR A 209 3.44 -0.52 18.09
N GLY A 210 4.32 -1.50 18.27
CA GLY A 210 4.02 -2.90 17.98
C GLY A 210 2.88 -3.44 18.82
N ARG A 211 2.89 -3.18 20.14
CA ARG A 211 1.84 -3.60 21.07
C ARG A 211 0.47 -3.03 20.67
N MET A 212 0.41 -1.72 20.40
CA MET A 212 -0.82 -1.05 19.95
C MET A 212 -1.36 -1.65 18.64
N LEU A 213 -0.48 -1.91 17.67
CA LEU A 213 -0.85 -2.57 16.43
C LEU A 213 -1.41 -3.98 16.69
N GLY A 214 -0.78 -4.73 17.59
CA GLY A 214 -1.24 -6.07 17.98
C GLY A 214 -2.63 -6.05 18.61
N GLU A 215 -2.89 -5.15 19.55
CA GLU A 215 -4.21 -5.00 20.18
C GLU A 215 -5.31 -4.69 19.16
N MET A 216 -5.04 -3.72 18.27
CA MET A 216 -5.99 -3.34 17.22
C MET A 216 -6.30 -4.51 16.28
N LEU A 217 -5.30 -5.28 15.88
CA LEU A 217 -5.48 -6.40 14.96
C LEU A 217 -6.11 -7.61 15.63
N GLN A 218 -5.79 -7.90 16.90
CA GLN A 218 -6.43 -8.97 17.67
C GLN A 218 -7.95 -8.77 17.73
N GLU A 219 -8.39 -7.53 17.99
CA GLU A 219 -9.81 -7.19 18.02
C GLU A 219 -10.43 -7.17 16.60
N HIS A 220 -9.76 -6.51 15.66
CA HIS A 220 -10.28 -6.31 14.30
C HIS A 220 -10.46 -7.60 13.52
N LEU A 221 -9.63 -8.60 13.81
CA LEU A 221 -9.61 -9.90 13.15
C LEU A 221 -10.25 -11.03 13.95
N ALA A 222 -10.85 -10.76 15.11
CA ALA A 222 -11.40 -11.77 16.01
C ALA A 222 -12.40 -12.74 15.38
N SER A 223 -13.12 -12.30 14.33
CA SER A 223 -14.11 -13.12 13.61
C SER A 223 -13.58 -13.76 12.32
N LYS A 224 -12.27 -13.63 12.03
CA LYS A 224 -11.65 -14.08 10.78
C LYS A 224 -10.57 -15.14 11.06
N PRO A 225 -10.48 -16.21 10.25
CA PRO A 225 -9.48 -17.26 10.44
C PRO A 225 -8.13 -16.87 9.83
N VAL A 226 -7.61 -15.68 10.22
CA VAL A 226 -6.37 -15.14 9.65
C VAL A 226 -5.18 -15.96 10.12
N GLU A 227 -4.46 -16.54 9.18
CA GLU A 227 -3.27 -17.36 9.41
C GLU A 227 -2.02 -16.51 9.60
N LYS A 228 -2.00 -15.32 8.99
CA LYS A 228 -0.82 -14.45 8.98
C LYS A 228 -1.17 -12.99 8.72
N VAL A 229 -0.46 -12.09 9.39
CA VAL A 229 -0.42 -10.65 9.07
C VAL A 229 0.89 -10.33 8.34
N VAL A 230 0.80 -9.70 7.18
CA VAL A 230 1.98 -9.20 6.44
C VAL A 230 2.07 -7.69 6.61
N VAL A 231 3.17 -7.24 7.18
CA VAL A 231 3.40 -5.82 7.49
C VAL A 231 4.28 -5.20 6.41
N GLY A 232 3.74 -4.24 5.68
CA GLY A 232 4.41 -3.50 4.61
C GLY A 232 4.55 -2.02 4.90
N GLY A 233 5.02 -1.29 3.91
CA GLY A 233 5.34 0.13 4.03
C GLY A 233 6.73 0.38 4.63
N GLN A 234 7.16 1.66 4.64
CA GLN A 234 8.52 2.00 5.04
C GLN A 234 8.82 1.71 6.51
N ILE A 235 7.79 1.78 7.38
CA ILE A 235 7.92 1.52 8.82
C ILE A 235 8.18 0.03 9.09
N ALA A 236 7.70 -0.87 8.22
CA ALA A 236 7.97 -2.30 8.33
C ALA A 236 9.46 -2.65 8.26
N LYS A 237 10.31 -1.76 7.75
CA LYS A 237 11.78 -1.90 7.79
C LYS A 237 12.38 -1.86 9.21
N ALA A 238 11.58 -1.45 10.19
CA ALA A 238 11.92 -1.46 11.61
C ALA A 238 11.09 -2.49 12.39
N TRP A 239 10.58 -3.53 11.71
CA TRP A 239 9.70 -4.54 12.31
C TRP A 239 10.34 -5.23 13.52
N GLU A 240 11.64 -5.48 13.49
CA GLU A 240 12.37 -6.09 14.60
C GLU A 240 12.25 -5.33 15.93
N LEU A 241 12.03 -3.99 15.88
CA LEU A 241 11.85 -3.15 17.07
C LEU A 241 10.39 -3.17 17.59
N MET A 242 9.46 -3.64 16.76
CA MET A 242 8.02 -3.66 17.05
C MET A 242 7.50 -5.06 17.35
N LYS A 243 8.23 -6.09 16.89
CA LYS A 243 7.79 -7.48 16.86
C LYS A 243 7.36 -8.00 18.24
N ASP A 244 8.23 -7.84 19.24
CA ASP A 244 7.97 -8.38 20.59
C ASP A 244 6.72 -7.72 21.22
N GLY A 245 6.56 -6.40 21.02
CA GLY A 245 5.34 -5.70 21.44
C GLY A 245 4.09 -6.25 20.75
N TYR A 246 4.17 -6.49 19.46
CA TYR A 246 3.08 -7.08 18.68
C TYR A 246 2.72 -8.49 19.17
N GLU A 247 3.70 -9.38 19.31
CA GLU A 247 3.51 -10.77 19.71
C GLU A 247 2.97 -10.90 21.14
N ASN A 248 3.23 -9.94 22.02
CA ASN A 248 2.64 -9.86 23.35
C ASN A 248 1.15 -9.49 23.34
N ALA A 249 0.66 -8.86 22.26
CA ALA A 249 -0.71 -8.33 22.17
C ALA A 249 -1.59 -9.04 21.13
N CYS A 250 -1.01 -9.79 20.21
CA CYS A 250 -1.73 -10.47 19.14
C CYS A 250 -1.25 -11.91 18.97
N SER A 251 -2.19 -12.83 18.95
CA SER A 251 -1.91 -14.26 18.75
C SER A 251 -1.69 -14.64 17.27
N ILE A 252 -2.05 -13.77 16.34
CA ILE A 252 -1.90 -14.02 14.90
C ILE A 252 -0.45 -13.73 14.49
N PRO A 253 0.28 -14.71 13.91
CA PRO A 253 1.67 -14.48 13.49
C PRO A 253 1.79 -13.32 12.51
N ALA A 254 2.78 -12.45 12.69
CA ALA A 254 3.08 -11.38 11.78
C ALA A 254 4.52 -11.41 11.26
N CYS A 255 4.72 -10.98 10.04
CA CYS A 255 6.04 -10.85 9.43
C CYS A 255 6.09 -9.63 8.50
N PRO A 256 7.28 -9.06 8.26
CA PRO A 256 7.42 -8.05 7.23
C PRO A 256 7.14 -8.62 5.84
N ALA A 257 6.67 -7.77 4.93
CA ALA A 257 6.48 -8.10 3.53
C ALA A 257 7.77 -8.67 2.93
N ARG A 258 7.64 -9.73 2.14
CA ARG A 258 8.81 -10.37 1.52
C ARG A 258 9.43 -9.47 0.45
N ASN A 259 8.58 -8.77 -0.29
CA ASN A 259 8.97 -7.94 -1.42
C ASN A 259 8.55 -6.49 -1.18
N VAL A 260 9.06 -5.87 -0.12
CA VAL A 260 8.70 -4.48 0.28
C VAL A 260 8.82 -3.49 -0.89
N GLU A 261 9.74 -3.75 -1.83
CA GLU A 261 10.02 -2.83 -2.93
C GLU A 261 9.10 -3.02 -4.15
N ASP A 262 8.55 -4.22 -4.40
CA ASP A 262 7.81 -4.52 -5.63
C ASP A 262 6.48 -5.27 -5.44
N ALA A 263 6.06 -5.54 -4.20
CA ALA A 263 4.81 -6.25 -3.94
C ALA A 263 3.61 -5.59 -4.65
N ALA A 264 3.47 -4.27 -4.53
CA ALA A 264 2.39 -3.53 -5.20
C ALA A 264 2.46 -3.67 -6.73
N LEU A 265 3.65 -3.61 -7.33
CA LEU A 265 3.82 -3.80 -8.78
C LEU A 265 3.42 -5.21 -9.24
N ARG A 266 3.81 -6.25 -8.48
CA ARG A 266 3.43 -7.64 -8.77
C ARG A 266 1.93 -7.85 -8.66
N GLY A 267 1.31 -7.31 -7.62
CA GLY A 267 -0.14 -7.36 -7.46
C GLY A 267 -0.90 -6.55 -8.51
N THR A 268 -0.34 -5.42 -8.93
CA THR A 268 -0.87 -4.63 -10.06
C THR A 268 -0.89 -5.44 -11.35
N TYR A 269 0.18 -6.18 -11.63
CA TYR A 269 0.22 -7.11 -12.75
C TYR A 269 -0.84 -8.21 -12.63
N ALA A 270 -0.95 -8.85 -11.45
CA ALA A 270 -1.96 -9.89 -11.23
C ALA A 270 -3.37 -9.34 -11.46
N TYR A 271 -3.67 -8.14 -10.94
CA TYR A 271 -4.96 -7.49 -11.17
C TYR A 271 -5.18 -7.16 -12.66
N ALA A 272 -4.18 -6.64 -13.36
CA ALA A 272 -4.28 -6.36 -14.79
C ALA A 272 -4.54 -7.60 -15.64
N ARG A 273 -4.13 -8.78 -15.16
CA ARG A 273 -4.33 -10.05 -15.83
C ARG A 273 -5.69 -10.70 -15.54
N HIS A 274 -6.19 -10.57 -14.32
CA HIS A 274 -7.36 -11.32 -13.84
C HIS A 274 -8.54 -10.41 -13.47
N GLY A 275 -8.32 -9.10 -13.34
CA GLY A 275 -9.36 -8.11 -13.05
C GLY A 275 -10.08 -8.35 -11.73
N GLU A 276 -11.36 -7.99 -11.72
CA GLU A 276 -12.24 -8.09 -10.55
C GLU A 276 -12.50 -9.55 -10.10
N SER A 277 -12.09 -10.57 -10.87
CA SER A 277 -12.16 -11.97 -10.42
C SER A 277 -11.31 -12.26 -9.17
N LEU A 278 -10.29 -11.42 -8.92
CA LEU A 278 -9.47 -11.46 -7.71
C LEU A 278 -10.11 -10.75 -6.51
N LEU A 279 -11.31 -10.22 -6.66
CA LEU A 279 -12.01 -9.49 -5.61
C LEU A 279 -13.26 -10.22 -5.16
N ASN A 280 -13.56 -10.14 -3.86
CA ASN A 280 -14.83 -10.52 -3.27
C ASN A 280 -15.53 -9.23 -2.81
N ILE A 281 -16.57 -8.85 -3.53
CA ILE A 281 -17.32 -7.60 -3.26
C ILE A 281 -18.30 -7.85 -2.12
N CYS A 282 -18.04 -7.24 -0.96
CA CYS A 282 -18.76 -7.49 0.28
C CYS A 282 -19.98 -6.58 0.49
N ASP A 283 -19.94 -5.35 -0.03
CA ASP A 283 -21.07 -4.42 -0.01
C ASP A 283 -21.84 -4.54 -1.33
N LYS A 284 -22.73 -5.50 -1.41
CA LYS A 284 -23.73 -5.53 -2.46
C LYS A 284 -24.78 -4.48 -2.12
N ASN A 285 -24.93 -3.46 -2.99
CA ASN A 285 -26.01 -2.46 -2.92
C ASN A 285 -27.37 -3.10 -2.77
#